data_fde1076a02ea72037b79d6c77a88a11e
#
_entry.id   fde1076a02ea72037b79d6c77a88a11e
#
_cell.length_a   1.000
_cell.length_b   1.000
_cell.length_c   1.000
_cell.angle_alpha   90.00
_cell.angle_beta   90.00
_cell.angle_gamma   90.00
#
_symmetry.space_group_name_H-M   'P 1'
#
loop_
_entity.id
_entity.type
_entity.pdbx_description
1 polymer ?
#
loop_
_entity_poly.entity_id
_entity_poly.type
_entity_poly.pdbx_seq_one_letter_code
_entity_poly.pdbx_strand_id
1 'polypeptide(L)'
;MSGDYFPHRAIGLTANPFRVLEPQELRAVTVVPEAVRAACDAPGHVQIVGDAGRGKTTLLRALAASLADAGRAVVYEYVPEGARSYRTRVSRLEVLLLDEADRLATGSWRRLLGELRSRETRLIFSAHRDQSRRFARKRLALGTVIPARLLDREQLARILTARIEPCKLPGVPGPSLSPAAIDWLVARFGSDLRALESFLFDFFQSLREATAIDPDELATFERRRQTR
;
A
#
# COMPACT_ATOMS: atom_id res chain seq x y z
N MET A 1 -29.69 -21.80 19.96
CA MET A 1 -28.21 -21.83 20.00
C MET A 1 -27.70 -21.34 18.64
N SER A 2 -27.50 -20.06 18.53
CA SER A 2 -26.96 -19.41 17.33
C SER A 2 -25.45 -19.59 17.37
N GLY A 3 -24.95 -20.67 16.80
CA GLY A 3 -23.53 -20.90 16.65
C GLY A 3 -23.00 -19.86 15.67
N ASP A 4 -22.11 -18.97 16.15
CA ASP A 4 -21.33 -18.10 15.29
C ASP A 4 -20.58 -18.96 14.29
N TYR A 5 -21.15 -19.08 13.09
CA TYR A 5 -20.53 -19.80 11.97
C TYR A 5 -19.42 -18.89 11.41
N PHE A 6 -18.22 -19.04 11.94
CA PHE A 6 -17.01 -18.46 11.39
C PHE A 6 -16.38 -19.47 10.41
N PRO A 7 -16.66 -19.38 9.11
CA PRO A 7 -16.17 -20.36 8.13
C PRO A 7 -14.65 -20.45 8.10
N HIS A 8 -13.94 -19.38 8.50
CA HIS A 8 -12.48 -19.35 8.51
C HIS A 8 -11.84 -20.18 9.64
N ARG A 9 -12.55 -20.45 10.76
CA ARG A 9 -12.01 -21.30 11.83
C ARG A 9 -11.78 -22.75 11.36
N ALA A 10 -12.60 -23.25 10.46
CA ALA A 10 -12.45 -24.58 9.89
C ALA A 10 -11.13 -24.74 9.09
N ILE A 11 -10.61 -23.64 8.57
CA ILE A 11 -9.33 -23.59 7.83
C ILE A 11 -8.18 -23.03 8.67
N GLY A 12 -8.31 -22.95 9.99
CA GLY A 12 -7.23 -22.50 10.89
C GLY A 12 -7.00 -20.98 10.89
N LEU A 13 -8.00 -20.17 10.49
CA LEU A 13 -7.91 -18.71 10.48
C LEU A 13 -8.94 -18.06 11.42
N THR A 14 -8.61 -16.91 11.97
CA THR A 14 -9.51 -16.06 12.76
C THR A 14 -10.43 -15.21 11.88
N ALA A 15 -9.96 -14.82 10.69
CA ALA A 15 -10.68 -14.00 9.72
C ALA A 15 -10.08 -14.18 8.32
N ASN A 16 -10.76 -13.65 7.29
CA ASN A 16 -10.18 -13.57 5.96
C ASN A 16 -8.99 -12.58 5.95
N PRO A 17 -7.75 -13.02 5.59
CA PRO A 17 -6.58 -12.16 5.58
C PRO A 17 -6.66 -10.96 4.64
N PHE A 18 -7.51 -11.06 3.60
CA PHE A 18 -7.64 -10.04 2.57
C PHE A 18 -8.90 -9.19 2.72
N ARG A 19 -9.58 -9.28 3.88
CA ARG A 19 -10.68 -8.36 4.23
C ARG A 19 -10.22 -6.91 4.28
N VAL A 20 -11.15 -5.99 4.25
CA VAL A 20 -10.86 -4.59 4.54
C VAL A 20 -10.32 -4.49 5.98
N LEU A 21 -9.17 -3.88 6.12
CA LEU A 21 -8.50 -3.70 7.41
C LEU A 21 -8.76 -2.31 7.96
N GLU A 22 -8.92 -2.22 9.27
CA GLU A 22 -8.88 -0.96 9.98
C GLU A 22 -7.49 -0.29 9.86
N PRO A 23 -7.39 1.04 9.98
CA PRO A 23 -6.13 1.77 9.79
C PRO A 23 -4.96 1.23 10.63
N GLN A 24 -5.23 0.81 11.87
CA GLN A 24 -4.20 0.24 12.77
C GLN A 24 -3.73 -1.14 12.29
N GLU A 25 -4.67 -2.00 11.87
CA GLU A 25 -4.36 -3.32 11.32
C GLU A 25 -3.57 -3.19 10.00
N LEU A 26 -4.03 -2.31 9.11
CA LEU A 26 -3.36 -2.05 7.85
C LEU A 26 -1.91 -1.63 8.08
N ARG A 27 -1.68 -0.76 9.06
CA ARG A 27 -0.34 -0.34 9.45
C ARG A 27 0.53 -1.52 9.88
N ALA A 28 0.01 -2.41 10.73
CA ALA A 28 0.75 -3.55 11.26
C ALA A 28 1.18 -4.54 10.17
N VAL A 29 0.40 -4.69 9.10
CA VAL A 29 0.66 -5.63 8.01
C VAL A 29 1.29 -4.99 6.78
N THR A 30 1.49 -3.67 6.75
CA THR A 30 2.07 -2.99 5.58
C THR A 30 3.58 -3.22 5.52
N VAL A 31 4.02 -3.88 4.47
CA VAL A 31 5.45 -4.09 4.17
C VAL A 31 5.95 -2.93 3.30
N VAL A 32 6.71 -2.03 3.90
CA VAL A 32 7.36 -0.92 3.16
C VAL A 32 8.63 -1.45 2.50
N PRO A 33 8.76 -1.39 1.16
CA PRO A 33 9.98 -1.81 0.47
C PRO A 33 11.20 -0.99 0.92
N GLU A 34 12.37 -1.62 0.96
CA GLU A 34 13.62 -0.97 1.37
C GLU A 34 13.97 0.25 0.51
N ALA A 35 13.76 0.15 -0.81
CA ALA A 35 13.98 1.28 -1.72
C ALA A 35 13.11 2.51 -1.39
N VAL A 36 11.89 2.29 -0.83
CA VAL A 36 11.02 3.39 -0.36
C VAL A 36 11.60 4.01 0.91
N ARG A 37 12.08 3.20 1.84
CA ARG A 37 12.74 3.67 3.07
C ARG A 37 13.98 4.47 2.74
N ALA A 38 14.88 3.91 1.93
CA ALA A 38 16.10 4.57 1.48
C ALA A 38 15.82 5.93 0.78
N ALA A 39 14.78 5.99 -0.07
CA ALA A 39 14.36 7.25 -0.68
C ALA A 39 13.83 8.25 0.36
N CYS A 40 13.17 7.75 1.41
CA CYS A 40 12.71 8.60 2.51
C CYS A 40 13.83 9.03 3.47
N ASP A 41 14.93 8.31 3.56
CA ASP A 41 16.08 8.68 4.38
C ASP A 41 17.04 9.63 3.64
N ALA A 42 17.09 9.55 2.31
CA ALA A 42 17.88 10.45 1.47
C ALA A 42 17.38 11.91 1.57
N PRO A 43 18.24 12.92 1.44
CA PRO A 43 17.82 14.32 1.50
C PRO A 43 16.90 14.71 0.33
N GLY A 44 16.06 15.73 0.54
CA GLY A 44 15.14 16.28 -0.47
C GLY A 44 13.72 15.75 -0.31
N HIS A 45 12.88 16.05 -1.30
CA HIS A 45 11.49 15.63 -1.36
C HIS A 45 11.38 14.27 -2.05
N VAL A 46 10.24 13.56 -1.88
CA VAL A 46 10.01 12.24 -2.51
C VAL A 46 8.64 12.22 -3.17
N GLN A 47 8.59 11.76 -4.41
CA GLN A 47 7.34 11.40 -5.08
C GLN A 47 7.20 9.88 -5.21
N ILE A 48 6.00 9.38 -4.93
CA ILE A 48 5.60 7.99 -5.17
C ILE A 48 4.66 8.01 -6.38
N VAL A 49 5.13 7.54 -7.53
CA VAL A 49 4.43 7.67 -8.81
C VAL A 49 3.90 6.33 -9.28
N GLY A 50 2.68 6.31 -9.80
CA GLY A 50 2.09 5.11 -10.41
C GLY A 50 0.58 5.17 -10.53
N ASP A 51 0.01 4.20 -11.21
CA ASP A 51 -1.43 4.08 -11.43
C ASP A 51 -2.21 3.81 -10.13
N ALA A 52 -3.54 3.85 -10.21
CA ALA A 52 -4.41 3.42 -9.12
C ALA A 52 -4.17 1.94 -8.78
N GLY A 53 -4.41 1.55 -7.52
CA GLY A 53 -4.26 0.15 -7.09
C GLY A 53 -2.81 -0.32 -6.83
N ARG A 54 -1.80 0.53 -7.00
CA ARG A 54 -0.38 0.19 -6.83
C ARG A 54 0.17 0.43 -5.41
N GLY A 55 -0.68 0.58 -4.41
CA GLY A 55 -0.29 0.70 -3.01
C GLY A 55 0.25 2.05 -2.55
N LYS A 56 0.20 3.12 -3.37
CA LYS A 56 0.74 4.46 -3.02
C LYS A 56 0.19 5.00 -1.71
N THR A 57 -1.13 5.01 -1.55
CA THR A 57 -1.83 5.47 -0.34
C THR A 57 -1.42 4.65 0.88
N THR A 58 -1.33 3.33 0.74
CA THR A 58 -0.92 2.42 1.81
C THR A 58 0.51 2.72 2.27
N LEU A 59 1.43 2.91 1.33
CA LEU A 59 2.81 3.29 1.63
C LEU A 59 2.90 4.64 2.32
N LEU A 60 2.18 5.68 1.83
CA LEU A 60 2.18 7.00 2.48
C LEU A 60 1.65 6.94 3.91
N ARG A 61 0.58 6.20 4.16
CA ARG A 61 0.02 6.04 5.52
C ARG A 61 0.97 5.29 6.44
N ALA A 62 1.62 4.24 5.95
CA ALA A 62 2.62 3.51 6.73
C ALA A 62 3.83 4.39 7.07
N LEU A 63 4.33 5.16 6.11
CA LEU A 63 5.41 6.12 6.33
C LEU A 63 5.01 7.22 7.33
N ALA A 64 3.80 7.78 7.21
CA ALA A 64 3.30 8.78 8.15
C ALA A 64 3.27 8.25 9.58
N ALA A 65 2.77 7.02 9.75
CA ALA A 65 2.73 6.37 11.05
C ALA A 65 4.15 6.11 11.61
N SER A 66 5.06 5.58 10.80
CA SER A 66 6.46 5.32 11.21
C SER A 66 7.19 6.60 11.61
N LEU A 67 6.99 7.70 10.86
CA LEU A 67 7.58 9.00 11.19
C LEU A 67 7.00 9.60 12.48
N ALA A 68 5.69 9.47 12.69
CA ALA A 68 5.02 9.90 13.92
C ALA A 68 5.52 9.13 15.14
N ASP A 69 5.70 7.81 15.03
CA ASP A 69 6.26 6.97 16.11
C ASP A 69 7.71 7.33 16.43
N ALA A 70 8.46 7.80 15.43
CA ALA A 70 9.80 8.34 15.62
C ALA A 70 9.80 9.76 16.23
N GLY A 71 8.64 10.28 16.66
CA GLY A 71 8.48 11.58 17.29
C GLY A 71 8.58 12.78 16.34
N ARG A 72 8.50 12.56 15.00
CA ARG A 72 8.60 13.64 14.01
C ARG A 72 7.30 14.44 13.93
N ALA A 73 7.39 15.73 13.69
CA ALA A 73 6.24 16.60 13.41
C ALA A 73 5.72 16.34 11.98
N VAL A 74 4.78 15.39 11.85
CA VAL A 74 4.30 14.90 10.57
C VAL A 74 2.78 15.06 10.42
N VAL A 75 2.33 15.36 9.20
CA VAL A 75 0.89 15.36 8.84
C VAL A 75 0.72 14.60 7.52
N TYR A 76 -0.27 13.70 7.51
CA TYR A 76 -0.79 13.08 6.29
C TYR A 76 -2.07 13.80 5.87
N GLU A 77 -2.12 14.24 4.61
CA GLU A 77 -3.31 14.84 4.01
C GLU A 77 -3.64 14.15 2.69
N TYR A 78 -4.89 13.71 2.55
CA TYR A 78 -5.43 13.22 1.29
C TYR A 78 -6.14 14.36 0.55
N VAL A 79 -5.85 14.54 -0.73
CA VAL A 79 -6.53 15.49 -1.61
C VAL A 79 -7.73 14.80 -2.24
N PRO A 80 -8.97 15.10 -1.82
CA PRO A 80 -10.16 14.45 -2.35
C PRO A 80 -10.38 14.72 -3.85
N GLU A 81 -11.16 13.88 -4.48
CA GLU A 81 -11.63 14.15 -5.84
C GLU A 81 -12.41 15.47 -5.89
N GLY A 82 -12.16 16.28 -6.93
CA GLY A 82 -12.72 17.64 -7.04
C GLY A 82 -12.00 18.70 -6.22
N ALA A 83 -11.22 18.35 -5.19
CA ALA A 83 -10.40 19.32 -4.48
C ALA A 83 -9.19 19.74 -5.33
N ARG A 84 -8.88 21.04 -5.28
CA ARG A 84 -7.81 21.65 -6.07
C ARG A 84 -6.71 22.29 -5.20
N SER A 85 -6.81 22.13 -3.88
CA SER A 85 -5.90 22.71 -2.91
C SER A 85 -5.72 21.80 -1.70
N TYR A 86 -4.56 21.92 -1.04
CA TYR A 86 -4.32 21.33 0.26
C TYR A 86 -4.71 22.31 1.38
N ARG A 87 -4.95 21.80 2.59
CA ARG A 87 -5.43 22.55 3.76
C ARG A 87 -4.37 22.75 4.83
N THR A 88 -3.42 21.81 4.90
CA THR A 88 -2.39 21.76 5.95
C THR A 88 -1.48 22.99 5.91
N ARG A 89 -1.24 23.57 7.08
CA ARG A 89 -0.23 24.63 7.25
C ARG A 89 1.16 24.01 7.39
N VAL A 90 2.02 24.26 6.42
CA VAL A 90 3.36 23.64 6.34
C VAL A 90 4.33 24.19 7.42
N SER A 91 4.02 25.35 8.02
CA SER A 91 4.96 26.17 8.82
C SER A 91 5.51 25.55 10.10
N ARG A 92 4.98 24.43 10.57
CA ARG A 92 5.41 23.79 11.82
C ARG A 92 5.69 22.29 11.63
N LEU A 93 5.81 21.85 10.40
CA LEU A 93 5.98 20.44 10.08
C LEU A 93 7.43 20.16 9.68
N GLU A 94 7.94 19.03 10.11
CA GLU A 94 9.14 18.44 9.55
C GLU A 94 8.84 17.70 8.24
N VAL A 95 7.69 16.98 8.19
CA VAL A 95 7.29 16.22 7.02
C VAL A 95 5.80 16.40 6.74
N LEU A 96 5.47 16.75 5.49
CA LEU A 96 4.12 16.68 4.95
C LEU A 96 4.01 15.46 4.02
N LEU A 97 3.06 14.57 4.30
CA LEU A 97 2.70 13.50 3.37
C LEU A 97 1.41 13.89 2.66
N LEU A 98 1.49 14.06 1.34
CA LEU A 98 0.35 14.52 0.53
C LEU A 98 -0.07 13.46 -0.47
N ASP A 99 -1.25 12.89 -0.28
CA ASP A 99 -1.78 11.84 -1.15
C ASP A 99 -2.64 12.43 -2.27
N GLU A 100 -2.51 11.88 -3.49
CA GLU A 100 -3.18 12.36 -4.71
C GLU A 100 -2.81 13.82 -5.07
N ALA A 101 -1.53 14.18 -4.94
CA ALA A 101 -1.06 15.56 -5.12
C ALA A 101 -1.24 16.10 -6.54
N ASP A 102 -1.37 15.27 -7.54
CA ASP A 102 -1.64 15.67 -8.92
C ASP A 102 -3.05 16.28 -9.12
N ARG A 103 -3.96 16.12 -8.16
CA ARG A 103 -5.25 16.85 -8.11
C ARG A 103 -5.11 18.34 -7.81
N LEU A 104 -3.97 18.77 -7.27
CA LEU A 104 -3.72 20.17 -6.97
C LEU A 104 -3.70 21.05 -8.21
N ALA A 105 -4.40 22.17 -8.16
CA ALA A 105 -4.29 23.22 -9.18
C ALA A 105 -2.87 23.82 -9.23
N THR A 106 -2.53 24.38 -10.37
CA THR A 106 -1.21 25.02 -10.59
C THR A 106 -0.89 26.09 -9.55
N GLY A 107 -1.88 26.88 -9.12
CA GLY A 107 -1.71 27.89 -8.05
C GLY A 107 -1.35 27.27 -6.71
N SER A 108 -2.02 26.16 -6.33
CA SER A 108 -1.73 25.42 -5.10
C SER A 108 -0.35 24.79 -5.12
N TRP A 109 0.08 24.24 -6.25
CA TRP A 109 1.45 23.76 -6.45
C TRP A 109 2.49 24.89 -6.31
N ARG A 110 2.24 26.06 -6.92
CA ARG A 110 3.15 27.21 -6.80
C ARG A 110 3.31 27.66 -5.35
N ARG A 111 2.20 27.73 -4.60
CA ARG A 111 2.21 28.06 -3.17
C ARG A 111 3.00 27.03 -2.38
N LEU A 112 2.68 25.73 -2.53
CA LEU A 112 3.36 24.63 -1.82
C LEU A 112 4.88 24.68 -2.05
N LEU A 113 5.32 24.71 -3.31
CA LEU A 113 6.74 24.73 -3.65
C LEU A 113 7.44 26.02 -3.18
N GLY A 114 6.71 27.14 -3.08
CA GLY A 114 7.21 28.37 -2.47
C GLY A 114 7.44 28.21 -0.97
N GLU A 115 6.48 27.60 -0.26
CA GLU A 115 6.58 27.32 1.17
C GLU A 115 7.72 26.33 1.48
N LEU A 116 7.87 25.26 0.70
CA LEU A 116 8.93 24.26 0.86
C LEU A 116 10.33 24.83 0.62
N ARG A 117 10.48 25.80 -0.30
CA ARG A 117 11.75 26.43 -0.57
C ARG A 117 12.24 27.32 0.57
N SER A 118 11.32 27.95 1.30
CA SER A 118 11.62 28.87 2.41
C SER A 118 11.70 28.17 3.77
N ARG A 119 11.47 26.85 3.83
CA ARG A 119 11.34 26.05 5.05
C ARG A 119 12.09 24.74 4.95
N GLU A 120 12.42 24.14 6.07
CA GLU A 120 13.04 22.81 6.16
C GLU A 120 12.03 21.66 6.06
N THR A 121 10.76 21.97 5.82
CA THR A 121 9.71 20.94 5.71
C THR A 121 9.94 20.08 4.49
N ARG A 122 9.97 18.78 4.71
CA ARG A 122 10.05 17.77 3.66
C ARG A 122 8.67 17.41 3.13
N LEU A 123 8.56 17.23 1.82
CA LEU A 123 7.35 16.72 1.18
C LEU A 123 7.58 15.29 0.67
N ILE A 124 6.71 14.38 1.08
CA ILE A 124 6.56 13.02 0.50
C ILE A 124 5.16 12.96 -0.07
N PHE A 125 5.01 12.64 -1.36
CA PHE A 125 3.68 12.71 -1.97
C PHE A 125 3.43 11.61 -2.98
N SER A 126 2.15 11.25 -3.17
CA SER A 126 1.73 10.40 -4.26
C SER A 126 1.21 11.19 -5.45
N ALA A 127 1.41 10.67 -6.64
CA ALA A 127 0.88 11.21 -7.88
C ALA A 127 0.71 10.09 -8.93
N HIS A 128 -0.18 10.30 -9.91
CA HIS A 128 -0.28 9.41 -11.07
C HIS A 128 0.78 9.72 -12.13
N ARG A 129 1.26 10.97 -12.16
CA ARG A 129 2.24 11.46 -13.15
C ARG A 129 3.45 12.07 -12.46
N ASP A 130 4.61 11.93 -13.09
CA ASP A 130 5.86 12.53 -12.63
C ASP A 130 5.76 14.06 -12.55
N GLN A 131 6.15 14.61 -11.38
CA GLN A 131 6.15 16.04 -11.07
C GLN A 131 7.57 16.64 -11.08
N SER A 132 8.59 15.90 -11.49
CA SER A 132 10.01 16.31 -11.44
C SER A 132 10.27 17.69 -12.10
N ARG A 133 9.61 17.97 -13.22
CA ARG A 133 9.75 19.28 -13.90
C ARG A 133 9.33 20.46 -13.04
N ARG A 134 8.34 20.29 -12.13
CA ARG A 134 7.89 21.35 -11.22
C ARG A 134 8.95 21.67 -10.16
N PHE A 135 9.55 20.60 -9.59
CA PHE A 135 10.61 20.70 -8.59
C PHE A 135 11.91 21.27 -9.18
N ALA A 136 12.33 20.81 -10.34
CA ALA A 136 13.50 21.32 -11.05
C ALA A 136 13.42 22.83 -11.32
N ARG A 137 12.24 23.34 -11.74
CA ARG A 137 12.03 24.79 -11.95
C ARG A 137 12.20 25.60 -10.66
N LYS A 138 12.07 25.00 -9.50
CA LYS A 138 12.25 25.63 -8.18
C LYS A 138 13.59 25.29 -7.53
N ARG A 139 14.44 24.52 -8.21
CA ARG A 139 15.74 24.00 -7.71
C ARG A 139 15.58 23.22 -6.40
N LEU A 140 14.51 22.42 -6.31
CA LEU A 140 14.23 21.51 -5.20
C LEU A 140 14.62 20.10 -5.60
N ALA A 141 15.37 19.41 -4.73
CA ALA A 141 15.73 18.01 -4.93
C ALA A 141 14.49 17.11 -4.77
N LEU A 142 14.28 16.18 -5.71
CA LEU A 142 13.16 15.25 -5.72
C LEU A 142 13.62 13.85 -6.09
N GLY A 143 13.47 12.92 -5.15
CA GLY A 143 13.57 11.48 -5.39
C GLY A 143 12.26 10.93 -5.96
N THR A 144 12.36 9.89 -6.78
CA THR A 144 11.19 9.23 -7.39
C THR A 144 11.18 7.74 -7.04
N VAL A 145 10.05 7.28 -6.51
CA VAL A 145 9.77 5.87 -6.26
C VAL A 145 8.59 5.43 -7.12
N ILE A 146 8.72 4.28 -7.77
CA ILE A 146 7.66 3.67 -8.58
C ILE A 146 7.34 2.30 -7.96
N PRO A 147 6.27 2.17 -7.13
CA PRO A 147 5.96 0.93 -6.41
C PRO A 147 5.82 -0.29 -7.32
N ALA A 148 5.25 -0.09 -8.52
CA ALA A 148 5.10 -1.16 -9.50
C ALA A 148 6.42 -1.83 -9.92
N ARG A 149 7.55 -1.13 -9.82
CA ARG A 149 8.89 -1.66 -10.12
C ARG A 149 9.53 -2.39 -8.94
N LEU A 150 8.95 -2.27 -7.76
CA LEU A 150 9.45 -2.86 -6.52
C LEU A 150 8.68 -4.12 -6.13
N LEU A 151 7.61 -4.45 -6.85
CA LEU A 151 6.81 -5.62 -6.59
C LEU A 151 7.36 -6.81 -7.39
N ASP A 152 8.33 -7.47 -6.82
CA ASP A 152 8.83 -8.77 -7.26
C ASP A 152 8.22 -9.90 -6.43
N ARG A 153 8.62 -11.14 -6.73
CA ARG A 153 8.20 -12.35 -6.02
C ARG A 153 8.46 -12.27 -4.52
N GLU A 154 9.66 -11.82 -4.13
CA GLU A 154 10.07 -11.76 -2.73
C GLU A 154 9.25 -10.71 -1.95
N GLN A 155 9.06 -9.54 -2.54
CA GLN A 155 8.23 -8.50 -1.95
C GLN A 155 6.77 -8.95 -1.84
N LEU A 156 6.23 -9.63 -2.87
CA LEU A 156 4.87 -10.17 -2.79
C LEU A 156 4.77 -11.25 -1.70
N ALA A 157 5.72 -12.17 -1.60
CA ALA A 157 5.75 -13.18 -0.54
C ALA A 157 5.70 -12.53 0.86
N ARG A 158 6.49 -11.47 1.08
CA ARG A 158 6.48 -10.72 2.35
C ARG A 158 5.12 -10.07 2.63
N ILE A 159 4.48 -9.48 1.62
CA ILE A 159 3.14 -8.87 1.76
C ILE A 159 2.12 -9.94 2.13
N LEU A 160 2.10 -11.07 1.42
CA LEU A 160 1.16 -12.16 1.66
C LEU A 160 1.35 -12.77 3.06
N THR A 161 2.60 -13.01 3.45
CA THR A 161 2.92 -13.48 4.81
C THR A 161 2.44 -12.51 5.87
N ALA A 162 2.74 -11.22 5.73
CA ALA A 162 2.30 -10.20 6.68
C ALA A 162 0.77 -10.12 6.82
N ARG A 163 0.02 -10.47 5.77
CA ARG A 163 -1.45 -10.49 5.77
C ARG A 163 -2.01 -11.77 6.39
N ILE A 164 -1.41 -12.92 6.11
CA ILE A 164 -1.93 -14.24 6.49
C ILE A 164 -1.56 -14.60 7.93
N GLU A 165 -0.29 -14.39 8.32
CA GLU A 165 0.20 -14.85 9.63
C GLU A 165 -0.59 -14.30 10.83
N PRO A 166 -0.96 -13.01 10.91
CA PRO A 166 -1.75 -12.50 12.02
C PRO A 166 -3.17 -13.07 12.10
N CYS A 167 -3.66 -13.67 11.01
CA CYS A 167 -4.98 -14.29 10.96
C CYS A 167 -4.96 -15.78 11.33
N LYS A 168 -3.80 -16.42 11.48
CA LYS A 168 -3.71 -17.85 11.86
C LYS A 168 -4.12 -18.08 13.30
N LEU A 169 -4.81 -19.18 13.53
CA LEU A 169 -5.11 -19.66 14.88
C LEU A 169 -3.84 -20.28 15.51
N PRO A 170 -3.52 -19.92 16.75
CA PRO A 170 -2.35 -20.50 17.44
C PRO A 170 -2.43 -22.04 17.52
N GLY A 171 -1.35 -22.71 17.12
CA GLY A 171 -1.26 -24.18 17.19
C GLY A 171 -2.12 -24.96 16.18
N VAL A 172 -2.79 -24.29 15.26
CA VAL A 172 -3.59 -24.94 14.22
C VAL A 172 -2.95 -24.70 12.85
N PRO A 173 -2.79 -25.74 12.01
CA PRO A 173 -2.36 -25.55 10.63
C PRO A 173 -3.34 -24.64 9.90
N GLY A 174 -2.82 -23.64 9.20
CA GLY A 174 -3.61 -22.72 8.37
C GLY A 174 -3.16 -22.78 6.91
N PRO A 175 -3.92 -22.17 5.98
CA PRO A 175 -3.53 -22.14 4.58
C PRO A 175 -2.21 -21.42 4.38
N SER A 176 -1.42 -21.92 3.43
CA SER A 176 -0.16 -21.34 3.00
C SER A 176 -0.07 -21.33 1.49
N LEU A 177 0.58 -20.32 0.93
CA LEU A 177 0.81 -20.23 -0.52
C LEU A 177 2.15 -20.88 -0.85
N SER A 178 2.14 -21.83 -1.79
CA SER A 178 3.39 -22.41 -2.30
C SER A 178 4.20 -21.36 -3.06
N PRO A 179 5.53 -21.53 -3.18
CA PRO A 179 6.35 -20.64 -4.00
C PRO A 179 5.85 -20.52 -5.45
N ALA A 180 5.36 -21.61 -6.03
CA ALA A 180 4.80 -21.63 -7.38
C ALA A 180 3.46 -20.86 -7.46
N ALA A 181 2.63 -20.89 -6.41
CA ALA A 181 1.42 -20.09 -6.32
C ALA A 181 1.75 -18.58 -6.30
N ILE A 182 2.80 -18.18 -5.59
CA ILE A 182 3.27 -16.79 -5.58
C ILE A 182 3.74 -16.37 -6.98
N ASP A 183 4.49 -17.22 -7.68
CA ASP A 183 4.92 -16.95 -9.07
C ASP A 183 3.72 -16.79 -10.00
N TRP A 184 2.71 -17.64 -9.85
CA TRP A 184 1.46 -17.52 -10.62
C TRP A 184 0.74 -16.20 -10.35
N LEU A 185 0.66 -15.77 -9.07
CA LEU A 185 0.04 -14.48 -8.70
C LEU A 185 0.80 -13.28 -9.30
N VAL A 186 2.14 -13.32 -9.27
CA VAL A 186 2.97 -12.27 -9.91
C VAL A 186 2.73 -12.23 -11.41
N ALA A 187 2.72 -13.37 -12.09
CA ALA A 187 2.48 -13.45 -13.51
C ALA A 187 1.08 -12.97 -13.90
N ARG A 188 0.07 -13.29 -13.06
CA ARG A 188 -1.33 -12.99 -13.34
C ARG A 188 -1.74 -11.55 -13.07
N PHE A 189 -1.28 -10.97 -11.96
CA PHE A 189 -1.72 -9.64 -11.49
C PHE A 189 -0.63 -8.57 -11.65
N GLY A 190 0.61 -8.97 -11.89
CA GLY A 190 1.74 -8.04 -11.96
C GLY A 190 1.78 -7.16 -10.70
N SER A 191 1.78 -5.84 -10.91
CA SER A 191 1.82 -4.86 -9.83
C SER A 191 0.43 -4.35 -9.39
N ASP A 192 -0.67 -4.95 -9.87
CA ASP A 192 -2.03 -4.57 -9.46
C ASP A 192 -2.44 -5.23 -8.15
N LEU A 193 -1.97 -4.65 -7.03
CA LEU A 193 -2.26 -5.14 -5.69
C LEU A 193 -3.76 -5.13 -5.37
N ARG A 194 -4.52 -4.18 -5.92
CA ARG A 194 -5.97 -4.11 -5.68
C ARG A 194 -6.71 -5.29 -6.31
N ALA A 195 -6.39 -5.61 -7.57
CA ALA A 195 -6.98 -6.76 -8.25
C ALA A 195 -6.56 -8.07 -7.57
N LEU A 196 -5.30 -8.18 -7.16
CA LEU A 196 -4.76 -9.32 -6.44
C LEU A 196 -5.46 -9.51 -5.08
N GLU A 197 -5.58 -8.45 -4.26
CA GLU A 197 -6.25 -8.53 -2.95
C GLU A 197 -7.73 -8.90 -3.11
N SER A 198 -8.43 -8.35 -4.09
CA SER A 198 -9.82 -8.71 -4.39
C SER A 198 -9.95 -10.19 -4.80
N PHE A 199 -9.04 -10.68 -5.63
CA PHE A 199 -9.01 -12.09 -6.03
C PHE A 199 -8.76 -13.00 -4.82
N LEU A 200 -7.77 -12.69 -4.00
CA LEU A 200 -7.43 -13.47 -2.82
C LEU A 200 -8.52 -13.41 -1.75
N PHE A 201 -9.21 -12.27 -1.60
CA PHE A 201 -10.38 -12.20 -0.71
C PHE A 201 -11.43 -13.24 -1.09
N ASP A 202 -11.84 -13.26 -2.36
CA ASP A 202 -12.85 -14.22 -2.85
C ASP A 202 -12.36 -15.66 -2.78
N PHE A 203 -11.07 -15.90 -3.08
CA PHE A 203 -10.46 -17.22 -3.01
C PHE A 203 -10.47 -17.76 -1.56
N PHE A 204 -9.99 -16.96 -0.59
CA PHE A 204 -9.99 -17.37 0.82
C PHE A 204 -11.39 -17.55 1.40
N GLN A 205 -12.41 -16.81 0.89
CA GLN A 205 -13.82 -17.05 1.22
C GLN A 205 -14.31 -18.41 0.72
N SER A 206 -13.74 -18.95 -0.34
CA SER A 206 -14.14 -20.21 -0.93
C SER A 206 -13.47 -21.44 -0.31
N LEU A 207 -12.38 -21.26 0.43
CA LEU A 207 -11.65 -22.36 1.06
C LEU A 207 -12.51 -23.10 2.08
N ARG A 208 -12.36 -24.42 2.12
CA ARG A 208 -13.07 -25.32 3.06
C ARG A 208 -12.12 -26.08 3.98
N GLU A 209 -10.86 -26.21 3.57
CA GLU A 209 -9.83 -26.97 4.28
C GLU A 209 -8.53 -26.14 4.35
N ALA A 210 -7.72 -26.39 5.38
CA ALA A 210 -6.39 -25.80 5.51
C ALA A 210 -5.43 -26.58 4.60
N THR A 211 -5.08 -25.99 3.45
CA THR A 211 -4.22 -26.63 2.45
C THR A 211 -3.01 -25.78 2.11
N ALA A 212 -1.97 -26.40 1.55
CA ALA A 212 -0.95 -25.72 0.80
C ALA A 212 -1.55 -25.33 -0.56
N ILE A 213 -1.74 -24.05 -0.79
CA ILE A 213 -2.36 -23.50 -2.00
C ILE A 213 -1.36 -23.52 -3.14
N ASP A 214 -1.73 -24.23 -4.21
CA ASP A 214 -0.94 -24.39 -5.41
C ASP A 214 -1.49 -23.60 -6.61
N PRO A 215 -0.73 -23.40 -7.70
CA PRO A 215 -1.18 -22.66 -8.89
C PRO A 215 -2.47 -23.23 -9.51
N ASP A 216 -2.65 -24.56 -9.50
CA ASP A 216 -3.81 -25.23 -10.10
C ASP A 216 -5.11 -24.91 -9.36
N GLU A 217 -5.06 -24.75 -8.03
CA GLU A 217 -6.21 -24.32 -7.23
C GLU A 217 -6.61 -22.89 -7.56
N LEU A 218 -5.62 -21.99 -7.65
CA LEU A 218 -5.84 -20.58 -8.01
C LEU A 218 -6.42 -20.48 -9.44
N ALA A 219 -5.85 -21.18 -10.40
CA ALA A 219 -6.31 -21.18 -11.79
C ALA A 219 -7.71 -21.77 -11.92
N THR A 220 -8.01 -22.83 -11.16
CA THR A 220 -9.35 -23.45 -11.15
C THR A 220 -10.38 -22.51 -10.56
N PHE A 221 -10.05 -21.83 -9.47
CA PHE A 221 -10.92 -20.82 -8.87
C PHE A 221 -11.17 -19.66 -9.84
N GLU A 222 -10.12 -19.15 -10.51
CA GLU A 222 -10.24 -18.05 -11.48
C GLU A 222 -11.21 -18.41 -12.62
N ARG A 223 -11.09 -19.60 -13.21
CA ARG A 223 -12.02 -20.07 -14.25
C ARG A 223 -13.48 -20.09 -13.77
N ARG A 224 -13.73 -20.56 -12.56
CA ARG A 224 -15.08 -20.57 -11.97
C ARG A 224 -15.64 -19.18 -11.70
N ARG A 225 -14.76 -18.20 -11.37
CA ARG A 225 -15.16 -16.80 -11.14
C ARG A 225 -15.55 -16.09 -12.43
N GLN A 226 -14.91 -16.42 -13.56
CA GLN A 226 -15.21 -15.83 -14.87
C GLN A 226 -16.51 -16.36 -15.51
N THR A 227 -17.01 -17.49 -15.06
CA THR A 227 -18.26 -18.11 -15.56
C THR A 227 -19.51 -17.73 -14.75
N ARG A 228 -19.38 -16.91 -13.73
CA ARG A 228 -20.48 -16.33 -12.95
C ARG A 228 -20.73 -14.87 -13.32
#